data_0fd691eaee860a9ece6474f43f7c5300
#
_entry.id   0fd691eaee860a9ece6474f43f7c5300
#
_cell.length_a   1.000
_cell.length_b   1.000
_cell.length_c   1.000
_cell.angle_alpha   90.00
_cell.angle_beta   90.00
_cell.angle_gamma   90.00
#
_symmetry.space_group_name_H-M   'P 1'
#
loop_
_entity.id
_entity.type
_entity.pdbx_description
1 polymer ?
#
loop_
_entity_poly.entity_id
_entity_poly.type
_entity_poly.pdbx_seq_one_letter_code
_entity_poly.pdbx_strand_id
1 'polypeptide(L)'
;MTIGFVFKTVRKSDGKAQLYIRFKDGTLKRKDNDKRIKVDGVFVLPKLWNKTFSRVEPSHENSAAINDKLDKYWAKMKDVKNKYTLGQIDFDTAVKMLSSSESAKSIKEYIRTVFSQYKKPKHVKNCNDTVITVGNHLGITDLLFSDVTEINLLKVRNKLKNEGKSLNTFNTYLTNLKTVCNHAVEKKYLYQDFTFGKDLKNKVPPMPVVHSASPDDIYRAIDNIIPKTKRSSSHATALRKVEAVGFWLLMFAMRGFYQEDIHDLTSHDLDYDFEREVDSIKKGYEDEKIIGRKQVYMHRRHKGEYPMFMLMLPPIENLILFLRKLIAITHPHISFNDFEDLLRSEKDLIKLKEKDEVDFLKIFAITNLGSPNLFDNTWRLFRKKAKEIGLPKFKEARKTFMSISDEIGTPDSYSRALMGQNDPTISKYYKDMSRPKIVGKLAYYHLAILLEFDTINLFNYLVDHLCENLLAPKHVKSFSMHRINIPQDRLYEAFKNHTSKLLDKKDIKLLEI
;
A
#
# COMPACT_ATOMS: atom_id res chain seq x y z
N MET A 1 23.17 -22.39 38.95
CA MET A 1 23.77 -21.56 37.90
C MET A 1 24.53 -20.38 38.52
N THR A 2 25.76 -20.09 38.01
CA THR A 2 26.59 -18.94 38.40
C THR A 2 26.94 -18.09 37.19
N ILE A 3 26.85 -16.78 37.34
CA ILE A 3 27.25 -15.80 36.31
C ILE A 3 28.05 -14.68 36.98
N GLY A 4 29.15 -14.26 36.40
CA GLY A 4 29.99 -13.20 36.96
C GLY A 4 31.18 -12.86 36.12
N PHE A 5 31.89 -11.80 36.47
CA PHE A 5 33.12 -11.40 35.78
C PHE A 5 34.32 -12.18 36.27
N VAL A 6 35.18 -12.56 35.32
CA VAL A 6 36.44 -13.28 35.60
C VAL A 6 37.57 -12.78 34.65
N PHE A 7 38.80 -12.87 35.12
CA PHE A 7 39.97 -12.64 34.28
C PHE A 7 40.49 -13.97 33.72
N LYS A 8 41.06 -13.93 32.51
CA LYS A 8 41.67 -15.12 31.90
C LYS A 8 43.19 -15.12 32.01
N THR A 9 43.85 -14.09 31.53
CA THR A 9 45.31 -14.01 31.52
C THR A 9 45.75 -12.55 31.62
N VAL A 10 46.74 -12.29 32.40
CA VAL A 10 47.39 -10.97 32.54
C VAL A 10 48.37 -10.80 31.41
N ARG A 11 48.34 -9.68 30.70
CA ARG A 11 49.34 -9.35 29.68
C ARG A 11 50.68 -9.03 30.34
N LYS A 12 51.76 -9.61 29.80
CA LYS A 12 53.11 -9.35 30.32
C LYS A 12 53.59 -7.94 30.01
N SER A 13 53.08 -7.30 28.96
CA SER A 13 53.52 -5.98 28.49
C SER A 13 53.02 -4.80 29.36
N ASP A 14 51.81 -4.85 29.85
CA ASP A 14 51.14 -3.73 30.54
C ASP A 14 50.46 -4.12 31.86
N GLY A 15 50.54 -5.38 32.26
CA GLY A 15 49.93 -5.90 33.45
C GLY A 15 48.38 -5.89 33.44
N LYS A 16 47.77 -5.54 32.33
CA LYS A 16 46.32 -5.54 32.20
C LYS A 16 45.80 -6.92 31.83
N ALA A 17 44.63 -7.26 32.30
CA ALA A 17 43.93 -8.49 32.00
C ALA A 17 42.64 -8.22 31.24
N GLN A 18 42.33 -9.02 30.25
CA GLN A 18 41.07 -9.03 29.54
C GLN A 18 39.96 -9.56 30.46
N LEU A 19 38.87 -8.84 30.58
CA LEU A 19 37.70 -9.24 31.34
C LEU A 19 36.78 -10.16 30.53
N TYR A 20 36.24 -11.18 31.18
CA TYR A 20 35.27 -12.13 30.64
C TYR A 20 34.08 -12.27 31.55
N ILE A 21 32.92 -12.55 30.99
CA ILE A 21 31.74 -13.05 31.69
C ILE A 21 31.87 -14.58 31.73
N ARG A 22 31.86 -15.17 32.90
CA ARG A 22 31.77 -16.60 33.08
C ARG A 22 30.33 -16.98 33.33
N PHE A 23 29.78 -17.89 32.54
CA PHE A 23 28.47 -18.45 32.66
C PHE A 23 28.60 -19.95 32.89
N LYS A 24 28.18 -20.41 34.10
CA LYS A 24 28.34 -21.80 34.51
C LYS A 24 27.06 -22.36 35.06
N ASP A 25 26.67 -23.56 34.60
CA ASP A 25 25.57 -24.34 35.16
C ASP A 25 26.08 -25.69 35.67
N GLY A 26 25.97 -25.93 36.96
CA GLY A 26 26.42 -27.17 37.62
C GLY A 26 25.53 -28.39 37.31
N THR A 27 24.34 -28.19 36.72
CA THR A 27 23.39 -29.27 36.38
C THR A 27 23.70 -29.92 35.04
N LEU A 28 24.48 -29.25 34.18
CA LEU A 28 24.86 -29.74 32.87
C LEU A 28 26.15 -30.57 32.94
N LYS A 29 26.38 -31.43 31.92
CA LYS A 29 27.61 -32.22 31.81
C LYS A 29 28.85 -31.33 31.74
N ARG A 30 29.96 -31.80 32.35
CA ARG A 30 31.18 -31.03 32.63
C ARG A 30 31.83 -30.32 31.41
N LYS A 31 31.64 -30.82 30.20
CA LYS A 31 32.20 -30.20 28.96
C LYS A 31 31.42 -28.99 28.46
N ASP A 32 30.12 -28.92 28.81
CA ASP A 32 29.21 -27.97 28.21
C ASP A 32 28.71 -26.89 29.18
N ASN A 33 29.07 -26.99 30.45
CA ASN A 33 28.48 -26.23 31.56
C ASN A 33 29.23 -24.95 31.94
N ASP A 34 30.38 -24.63 31.31
CA ASP A 34 31.21 -23.47 31.67
C ASP A 34 31.70 -22.75 30.42
N LYS A 35 31.10 -21.61 30.13
CA LYS A 35 31.48 -20.76 28.99
C LYS A 35 32.03 -19.43 29.48
N ARG A 36 33.01 -18.90 28.76
CA ARG A 36 33.62 -17.60 29.01
C ARG A 36 33.45 -16.69 27.81
N ILE A 37 32.78 -15.59 28.01
CA ILE A 37 32.42 -14.64 26.98
C ILE A 37 33.29 -13.39 27.18
N LYS A 38 33.97 -12.97 26.14
CA LYS A 38 34.85 -11.80 26.19
C LYS A 38 34.03 -10.52 26.35
N VAL A 39 34.43 -9.65 27.26
CA VAL A 39 33.91 -8.29 27.38
C VAL A 39 34.73 -7.39 26.47
N ASP A 40 34.20 -7.05 25.31
CA ASP A 40 34.96 -6.36 24.27
C ASP A 40 35.51 -5.00 24.72
N GLY A 41 36.78 -4.77 24.48
CA GLY A 41 37.48 -3.53 24.75
C GLY A 41 37.65 -3.20 26.26
N VAL A 42 37.41 -4.18 27.17
CA VAL A 42 37.63 -3.96 28.61
C VAL A 42 38.90 -4.70 29.07
N PHE A 43 39.92 -3.92 29.34
CA PHE A 43 41.16 -4.36 29.93
C PHE A 43 41.37 -3.65 31.26
N VAL A 44 41.63 -4.43 32.31
CA VAL A 44 41.68 -3.94 33.69
C VAL A 44 42.99 -4.40 34.33
N LEU A 45 43.58 -3.55 35.15
CA LEU A 45 44.63 -3.96 36.05
C LEU A 45 44.00 -4.79 37.19
N PRO A 46 44.31 -6.09 37.36
CA PRO A 46 43.66 -6.94 38.35
C PRO A 46 43.73 -6.41 39.79
N LYS A 47 44.81 -5.68 40.11
CA LYS A 47 45.01 -5.05 41.44
C LYS A 47 44.04 -3.90 41.73
N LEU A 48 43.45 -3.29 40.67
CA LEU A 48 42.46 -2.22 40.75
C LEU A 48 41.05 -2.71 40.54
N TRP A 49 40.82 -4.02 40.59
CA TRP A 49 39.51 -4.64 40.48
C TRP A 49 38.87 -4.88 41.84
N ASN A 50 37.81 -4.22 42.12
CA ASN A 50 37.00 -4.46 43.33
C ASN A 50 36.12 -5.69 43.11
N LYS A 51 36.43 -6.81 43.73
CA LYS A 51 35.67 -8.07 43.58
C LYS A 51 34.28 -8.01 44.20
N THR A 52 34.13 -7.26 45.31
CA THR A 52 32.87 -7.15 46.04
C THR A 52 31.82 -6.43 45.19
N PHE A 53 32.20 -5.34 44.59
CA PHE A 53 31.31 -4.53 43.78
C PHE A 53 31.39 -4.86 42.27
N SER A 54 32.31 -5.75 41.86
CA SER A 54 32.57 -6.10 40.45
C SER A 54 32.79 -4.88 39.56
N ARG A 55 33.59 -3.93 40.05
CA ARG A 55 33.90 -2.65 39.42
C ARG A 55 35.39 -2.36 39.48
N VAL A 56 35.76 -1.43 38.63
CA VAL A 56 37.13 -0.91 38.60
C VAL A 56 37.24 0.25 39.57
N GLU A 57 38.31 0.25 40.38
CA GLU A 57 38.60 1.34 41.30
C GLU A 57 38.76 2.71 40.63
N PRO A 58 38.38 3.82 41.25
CA PRO A 58 38.50 5.16 40.67
C PRO A 58 39.89 5.55 40.20
N SER A 59 40.91 4.95 40.82
CA SER A 59 42.34 5.16 40.46
C SER A 59 42.76 4.51 39.15
N HIS A 60 41.87 3.71 38.53
CA HIS A 60 42.16 3.14 37.20
C HIS A 60 41.87 4.17 36.10
N GLU A 61 42.77 4.26 35.12
CA GLU A 61 42.58 5.06 33.92
C GLU A 61 41.25 4.69 33.24
N ASN A 62 40.42 5.67 32.90
CA ASN A 62 39.11 5.49 32.28
C ASN A 62 38.11 4.68 33.17
N SER A 63 38.25 4.68 34.49
CA SER A 63 37.40 3.93 35.40
C SER A 63 35.91 4.19 35.21
N ALA A 64 35.50 5.42 35.03
CA ALA A 64 34.11 5.81 34.79
C ALA A 64 33.55 5.14 33.53
N ALA A 65 34.22 5.26 32.39
CA ALA A 65 33.79 4.69 31.11
C ALA A 65 33.74 3.14 31.14
N ILE A 66 34.70 2.53 31.87
CA ILE A 66 34.73 1.10 32.05
C ILE A 66 33.55 0.66 32.92
N ASN A 67 33.30 1.36 34.04
CA ASN A 67 32.21 1.02 34.96
C ASN A 67 30.85 1.20 34.31
N ASP A 68 30.60 2.26 33.53
CA ASP A 68 29.38 2.41 32.75
C ASP A 68 29.15 1.24 31.76
N LYS A 69 30.22 0.76 31.16
CA LYS A 69 30.15 -0.40 30.29
C LYS A 69 29.84 -1.68 31.08
N LEU A 70 30.43 -1.84 32.23
CA LEU A 70 30.16 -2.97 33.13
C LEU A 70 28.73 -2.97 33.66
N ASP A 71 28.15 -1.81 33.94
CA ASP A 71 26.76 -1.70 34.39
C ASP A 71 25.80 -2.21 33.31
N LYS A 72 26.05 -1.90 32.03
CA LYS A 72 25.29 -2.46 30.91
C LYS A 72 25.39 -3.98 30.84
N TYR A 73 26.58 -4.52 31.00
CA TYR A 73 26.76 -5.97 31.06
C TYR A 73 26.10 -6.61 32.30
N TRP A 74 26.11 -5.94 33.45
CA TRP A 74 25.41 -6.38 34.66
C TRP A 74 23.90 -6.48 34.44
N ALA A 75 23.29 -5.45 33.85
CA ALA A 75 21.87 -5.46 33.53
C ALA A 75 21.53 -6.64 32.59
N LYS A 76 22.35 -6.84 31.56
CA LYS A 76 22.22 -7.96 30.63
C LYS A 76 22.37 -9.33 31.30
N MET A 77 23.39 -9.47 32.15
CA MET A 77 23.60 -10.72 32.93
C MET A 77 22.42 -11.04 33.84
N LYS A 78 21.84 -10.03 34.48
CA LYS A 78 20.67 -10.19 35.37
C LYS A 78 19.45 -10.66 34.58
N ASP A 79 19.17 -10.05 33.45
CA ASP A 79 18.07 -10.44 32.55
C ASP A 79 18.21 -11.87 32.04
N VAL A 80 19.41 -12.21 31.50
CA VAL A 80 19.71 -13.57 31.02
C VAL A 80 19.60 -14.59 32.13
N LYS A 81 20.08 -14.27 33.34
CA LYS A 81 19.97 -15.14 34.50
C LYS A 81 18.51 -15.44 34.83
N ASN A 82 17.68 -14.41 34.87
CA ASN A 82 16.25 -14.56 35.19
C ASN A 82 15.54 -15.42 34.12
N LYS A 83 15.73 -15.13 32.82
CA LYS A 83 15.12 -15.90 31.74
C LYS A 83 15.54 -17.38 31.75
N TYR A 84 16.81 -17.64 32.01
CA TYR A 84 17.33 -19.00 32.13
C TYR A 84 16.75 -19.74 33.36
N THR A 85 16.71 -19.09 34.51
CA THR A 85 16.16 -19.68 35.75
C THR A 85 14.68 -20.00 35.62
N LEU A 86 13.92 -19.18 34.85
CA LEU A 86 12.51 -19.40 34.55
C LEU A 86 12.27 -20.42 33.44
N GLY A 87 13.33 -21.04 32.88
CA GLY A 87 13.21 -21.99 31.78
C GLY A 87 12.78 -21.40 30.44
N GLN A 88 12.80 -20.08 30.29
CA GLN A 88 12.41 -19.38 29.07
C GLN A 88 13.46 -19.49 27.95
N ILE A 89 14.71 -19.72 28.31
CA ILE A 89 15.84 -19.90 27.38
C ILE A 89 16.72 -21.07 27.83
N ASP A 90 17.36 -21.74 26.89
CA ASP A 90 18.36 -22.77 27.16
C ASP A 90 19.77 -22.18 27.40
N PHE A 91 20.73 -23.02 27.76
CA PHE A 91 22.09 -22.62 28.06
C PHE A 91 22.80 -21.99 26.85
N ASP A 92 22.64 -22.57 25.67
CA ASP A 92 23.28 -22.07 24.47
C ASP A 92 22.70 -20.73 24.02
N THR A 93 21.40 -20.54 24.16
CA THR A 93 20.74 -19.25 23.93
C THR A 93 21.22 -18.21 24.94
N ALA A 94 21.35 -18.56 26.21
CA ALA A 94 21.88 -17.67 27.24
C ALA A 94 23.32 -17.23 26.92
N VAL A 95 24.17 -18.17 26.50
CA VAL A 95 25.55 -17.88 26.07
C VAL A 95 25.56 -16.97 24.84
N LYS A 96 24.72 -17.24 23.83
CA LYS A 96 24.59 -16.39 22.64
C LYS A 96 24.12 -14.98 23.01
N MET A 97 23.12 -14.86 23.87
CA MET A 97 22.67 -13.56 24.38
C MET A 97 23.79 -12.77 25.05
N LEU A 98 24.61 -13.39 25.87
CA LEU A 98 25.71 -12.74 26.55
C LEU A 98 26.88 -12.39 25.63
N SER A 99 27.14 -13.22 24.61
CA SER A 99 28.26 -13.05 23.67
C SER A 99 27.94 -12.08 22.53
N SER A 100 26.68 -11.87 22.22
CA SER A 100 26.31 -11.00 21.13
C SER A 100 26.56 -9.53 21.49
N SER A 101 27.42 -8.88 20.74
CA SER A 101 27.47 -7.41 20.69
C SER A 101 26.25 -6.93 19.91
N GLU A 102 25.04 -7.16 20.46
CA GLU A 102 23.76 -6.78 19.83
C GLU A 102 23.71 -5.30 19.53
N SER A 103 24.51 -4.53 20.25
CA SER A 103 24.58 -3.07 20.13
C SER A 103 25.11 -2.57 18.78
N ALA A 104 25.75 -3.41 17.97
CA ALA A 104 26.38 -3.00 16.73
C ALA A 104 25.72 -3.54 15.45
N LYS A 105 24.52 -4.15 15.56
CA LYS A 105 23.85 -4.71 14.38
C LYS A 105 23.04 -3.65 13.63
N SER A 106 23.36 -3.47 12.35
CA SER A 106 22.66 -2.53 11.46
C SER A 106 21.27 -3.02 11.13
N ILE A 107 20.27 -2.12 11.29
CA ILE A 107 18.88 -2.39 10.89
C ILE A 107 18.78 -2.49 9.37
N LYS A 108 19.50 -1.63 8.64
CA LYS A 108 19.49 -1.61 7.18
C LYS A 108 20.06 -2.91 6.61
N GLU A 109 21.13 -3.42 7.20
CA GLU A 109 21.70 -4.71 6.79
C GLU A 109 20.73 -5.86 7.07
N TYR A 110 20.11 -5.88 8.23
CA TYR A 110 19.08 -6.87 8.57
C TYR A 110 17.89 -6.84 7.60
N ILE A 111 17.40 -5.65 7.24
CA ILE A 111 16.32 -5.52 6.25
C ILE A 111 16.74 -6.12 4.92
N ARG A 112 17.96 -5.86 4.46
CA ARG A 112 18.47 -6.36 3.18
C ARG A 112 18.66 -7.87 3.16
N THR A 113 19.21 -8.45 4.24
CA THR A 113 19.68 -9.85 4.25
C THR A 113 18.64 -10.84 4.76
N VAL A 114 17.79 -10.44 5.69
CA VAL A 114 16.82 -11.33 6.35
C VAL A 114 15.38 -10.90 6.11
N PHE A 115 15.02 -9.67 6.48
CA PHE A 115 13.63 -9.21 6.45
C PHE A 115 13.02 -9.24 5.05
N SER A 116 13.81 -8.93 4.02
CA SER A 116 13.39 -8.95 2.61
C SER A 116 12.94 -10.32 2.10
N GLN A 117 13.42 -11.40 2.72
CA GLN A 117 13.05 -12.77 2.34
C GLN A 117 11.64 -13.17 2.78
N TYR A 118 11.08 -12.46 3.76
CA TYR A 118 9.80 -12.81 4.39
C TYR A 118 8.69 -11.80 4.13
N LYS A 119 8.97 -10.65 3.52
CA LYS A 119 8.01 -9.55 3.36
C LYS A 119 7.91 -9.07 1.92
N LYS A 120 6.73 -8.57 1.56
CA LYS A 120 6.48 -8.00 0.22
C LYS A 120 7.43 -6.82 -0.06
N PRO A 121 7.95 -6.68 -1.29
CA PRO A 121 8.95 -5.65 -1.65
C PRO A 121 8.56 -4.22 -1.24
N LYS A 122 7.29 -3.84 -1.40
CA LYS A 122 6.77 -2.52 -1.00
C LYS A 122 6.89 -2.28 0.51
N HIS A 123 6.65 -3.30 1.32
CA HIS A 123 6.79 -3.20 2.78
C HIS A 123 8.25 -3.09 3.20
N VAL A 124 9.12 -3.89 2.57
CA VAL A 124 10.58 -3.82 2.76
C VAL A 124 11.10 -2.41 2.44
N LYS A 125 10.69 -1.84 1.30
CA LYS A 125 11.03 -0.47 0.91
C LYS A 125 10.59 0.54 1.97
N ASN A 126 9.34 0.49 2.42
CA ASN A 126 8.81 1.41 3.43
C ASN A 126 9.58 1.33 4.76
N CYS A 127 9.94 0.13 5.19
CA CYS A 127 10.77 -0.06 6.40
C CYS A 127 12.17 0.53 6.22
N ASN A 128 12.80 0.28 5.06
CA ASN A 128 14.13 0.80 4.75
C ASN A 128 14.13 2.33 4.68
N ASP A 129 13.16 2.93 4.00
CA ASP A 129 13.00 4.39 3.90
C ASP A 129 12.77 5.01 5.30
N THR A 130 12.03 4.32 6.16
CA THR A 130 11.84 4.72 7.57
C THR A 130 13.17 4.72 8.33
N VAL A 131 13.98 3.67 8.21
CA VAL A 131 15.28 3.54 8.88
C VAL A 131 16.21 4.66 8.45
N ILE A 132 16.30 4.94 7.13
CA ILE A 132 17.11 6.03 6.58
C ILE A 132 16.62 7.38 7.12
N THR A 133 15.31 7.63 7.10
CA THR A 133 14.74 8.91 7.54
C THR A 133 14.96 9.14 9.04
N VAL A 134 14.74 8.12 9.87
CA VAL A 134 14.99 8.20 11.32
C VAL A 134 16.47 8.41 11.60
N GLY A 135 17.37 7.69 10.91
CA GLY A 135 18.81 7.90 10.99
C GLY A 135 19.21 9.35 10.67
N ASN A 136 18.69 9.90 9.56
CA ASN A 136 18.96 11.30 9.17
C ASN A 136 18.48 12.30 10.24
N HIS A 137 17.31 12.08 10.85
CA HIS A 137 16.84 12.93 11.94
C HIS A 137 17.70 12.82 13.21
N LEU A 138 18.35 11.71 13.43
CA LEU A 138 19.27 11.51 14.56
C LEU A 138 20.72 11.93 14.23
N GLY A 139 21.04 12.21 12.97
CA GLY A 139 22.41 12.43 12.51
C GLY A 139 23.25 11.15 12.44
N ILE A 140 22.61 10.00 12.26
CA ILE A 140 23.22 8.66 12.23
C ILE A 140 23.11 8.11 10.81
N THR A 141 24.25 7.83 10.17
CA THR A 141 24.29 7.28 8.80
C THR A 141 23.80 5.84 8.72
N ASP A 142 24.16 5.03 9.70
CA ASP A 142 23.74 3.62 9.81
C ASP A 142 23.07 3.40 11.17
N LEU A 143 21.74 3.35 11.16
CA LEU A 143 20.93 3.18 12.37
C LEU A 143 21.05 1.75 12.88
N LEU A 144 21.54 1.61 14.09
CA LEU A 144 21.70 0.32 14.77
C LEU A 144 20.44 -0.02 15.57
N PHE A 145 20.23 -1.29 15.87
CA PHE A 145 19.12 -1.70 16.76
C PHE A 145 19.24 -1.09 18.17
N SER A 146 20.46 -0.85 18.64
CA SER A 146 20.70 -0.16 19.91
C SER A 146 20.29 1.32 19.94
N ASP A 147 20.21 1.96 18.75
CA ASP A 147 19.83 3.36 18.63
C ASP A 147 18.32 3.56 18.72
N VAL A 148 17.55 2.47 18.57
CA VAL A 148 16.08 2.47 18.66
C VAL A 148 15.65 2.51 20.12
N THR A 149 15.97 3.62 20.77
CA THR A 149 15.59 3.90 22.16
C THR A 149 14.44 4.89 22.22
N GLU A 150 13.69 4.87 23.33
CA GLU A 150 12.60 5.81 23.55
C GLU A 150 13.07 7.27 23.48
N ILE A 151 14.23 7.57 24.05
CA ILE A 151 14.83 8.91 24.03
C ILE A 151 15.13 9.37 22.60
N ASN A 152 15.70 8.50 21.78
CA ASN A 152 16.00 8.85 20.38
C ASN A 152 14.72 9.00 19.56
N LEU A 153 13.72 8.15 19.77
CA LEU A 153 12.43 8.25 19.10
C LEU A 153 11.67 9.53 19.48
N LEU A 154 11.77 9.98 20.75
CA LEU A 154 11.24 11.26 21.19
C LEU A 154 11.92 12.44 20.47
N LYS A 155 13.26 12.40 20.29
CA LYS A 155 13.99 13.42 19.52
C LYS A 155 13.47 13.50 18.08
N VAL A 156 13.28 12.33 17.42
CA VAL A 156 12.72 12.27 16.06
C VAL A 156 11.31 12.85 16.02
N ARG A 157 10.45 12.48 16.98
CA ARG A 157 9.08 13.00 17.09
C ARG A 157 9.05 14.53 17.17
N ASN A 158 9.87 15.09 18.05
CA ASN A 158 9.93 16.54 18.25
C ASN A 158 10.46 17.26 17.00
N LYS A 159 11.47 16.70 16.33
CA LYS A 159 12.02 17.27 15.09
C LYS A 159 10.99 17.27 13.96
N LEU A 160 10.26 16.15 13.77
CA LEU A 160 9.17 16.08 12.79
C LEU A 160 8.04 17.09 13.09
N LYS A 161 7.71 17.29 14.38
CA LYS A 161 6.73 18.31 14.79
C LYS A 161 7.20 19.72 14.41
N ASN A 162 8.46 20.04 14.67
CA ASN A 162 9.05 21.33 14.32
C ASN A 162 9.11 21.57 12.81
N GLU A 163 9.26 20.51 12.02
CA GLU A 163 9.21 20.55 10.55
C GLU A 163 7.77 20.62 9.99
N GLY A 164 6.75 20.71 10.84
CA GLY A 164 5.35 20.76 10.42
C GLY A 164 4.83 19.45 9.81
N LYS A 165 5.50 18.33 10.05
CA LYS A 165 5.05 17.03 9.56
C LYS A 165 3.81 16.54 10.31
N SER A 166 2.97 15.78 9.60
CA SER A 166 1.78 15.15 10.18
C SER A 166 2.14 14.28 11.40
N LEU A 167 1.35 14.36 12.46
CA LEU A 167 1.48 13.50 13.65
C LEU A 167 1.45 12.02 13.29
N ASN A 168 0.71 11.65 12.26
CA ASN A 168 0.62 10.28 11.76
C ASN A 168 1.91 9.81 11.09
N THR A 169 2.75 10.72 10.59
CA THR A 169 4.04 10.38 9.98
C THR A 169 4.95 9.69 10.99
N PHE A 170 5.07 10.25 12.20
CA PHE A 170 5.85 9.61 13.26
C PHE A 170 5.27 8.26 13.68
N ASN A 171 3.95 8.16 13.80
CA ASN A 171 3.29 6.89 14.15
C ASN A 171 3.56 5.79 13.10
N THR A 172 3.66 6.17 11.82
CA THR A 172 4.03 5.26 10.74
C THR A 172 5.49 4.79 10.89
N TYR A 173 6.41 5.70 11.18
CA TYR A 173 7.82 5.34 11.43
C TYR A 173 7.96 4.41 12.62
N LEU A 174 7.27 4.72 13.71
CA LEU A 174 7.25 3.88 14.90
C LEU A 174 6.73 2.46 14.61
N THR A 175 5.66 2.35 13.82
CA THR A 175 5.09 1.06 13.41
C THR A 175 6.05 0.26 12.54
N ASN A 176 6.70 0.89 11.57
CA ASN A 176 7.66 0.23 10.70
C ASN A 176 8.89 -0.26 11.47
N LEU A 177 9.47 0.58 12.35
CA LEU A 177 10.59 0.19 13.20
C LEU A 177 10.21 -0.96 14.13
N LYS A 178 9.04 -0.87 14.78
CA LYS A 178 8.53 -1.95 15.64
C LYS A 178 8.40 -3.26 14.88
N THR A 179 7.90 -3.22 13.65
CA THR A 179 7.75 -4.41 12.81
C THR A 179 9.10 -5.07 12.51
N VAL A 180 10.11 -4.27 12.16
CA VAL A 180 11.46 -4.79 11.88
C VAL A 180 12.11 -5.34 13.15
N CYS A 181 12.03 -4.61 14.26
CA CYS A 181 12.60 -5.02 15.54
C CYS A 181 11.96 -6.33 16.06
N ASN A 182 10.63 -6.41 16.04
CA ASN A 182 9.91 -7.60 16.48
C ASN A 182 10.24 -8.82 15.61
N HIS A 183 10.33 -8.62 14.28
CA HIS A 183 10.74 -9.68 13.37
C HIS A 183 12.17 -10.15 13.63
N ALA A 184 13.09 -9.22 13.99
CA ALA A 184 14.47 -9.58 14.34
C ALA A 184 14.53 -10.41 15.63
N VAL A 185 13.67 -10.12 16.61
CA VAL A 185 13.52 -10.92 17.82
C VAL A 185 12.91 -12.28 17.53
N GLU A 186 11.82 -12.33 16.77
CA GLU A 186 11.16 -13.57 16.33
C GLU A 186 12.13 -14.52 15.59
N LYS A 187 12.98 -13.96 14.73
CA LYS A 187 14.01 -14.72 14.00
C LYS A 187 15.27 -14.99 14.82
N LYS A 188 15.27 -14.72 16.12
CA LYS A 188 16.43 -14.89 17.01
C LYS A 188 17.71 -14.18 16.53
N TYR A 189 17.53 -13.15 15.68
CA TYR A 189 18.62 -12.27 15.27
C TYR A 189 19.02 -11.33 16.40
N LEU A 190 18.03 -10.90 17.18
CA LEU A 190 18.16 -10.16 18.43
C LEU A 190 17.51 -10.97 19.57
N TYR A 191 18.05 -10.78 20.76
CA TYR A 191 17.54 -11.42 21.98
C TYR A 191 16.92 -10.43 22.96
N GLN A 192 16.90 -9.15 22.60
CA GLN A 192 16.32 -8.08 23.39
C GLN A 192 14.90 -7.78 22.92
N ASP A 193 13.95 -7.73 23.86
CA ASP A 193 12.59 -7.30 23.55
C ASP A 193 12.54 -5.79 23.33
N PHE A 194 11.88 -5.38 22.23
CA PHE A 194 11.62 -3.98 21.94
C PHE A 194 10.22 -3.61 22.42
N THR A 195 10.14 -3.08 23.63
CA THR A 195 8.92 -2.48 24.16
C THR A 195 8.99 -0.97 23.98
N PHE A 196 8.18 -0.44 23.09
CA PHE A 196 8.00 0.99 22.96
C PHE A 196 6.87 1.44 23.90
N GLY A 197 7.12 2.47 24.71
CA GLY A 197 6.12 3.06 25.57
C GLY A 197 4.85 3.44 24.80
N LYS A 198 3.68 3.19 25.36
CA LYS A 198 2.40 3.58 24.75
C LYS A 198 2.33 5.09 24.48
N ASP A 199 3.03 5.86 25.28
CA ASP A 199 3.06 7.33 25.25
C ASP A 199 3.93 7.91 24.12
N LEU A 200 4.75 7.09 23.46
CA LEU A 200 5.48 7.51 22.25
C LEU A 200 4.55 7.81 21.09
N LYS A 201 3.42 7.10 20.99
CA LYS A 201 2.49 7.26 19.90
C LYS A 201 1.74 8.60 20.02
N ASN A 202 1.81 9.43 18.99
CA ASN A 202 1.00 10.65 18.96
C ASN A 202 -0.49 10.29 18.99
N LYS A 203 -1.27 10.98 19.82
CA LYS A 203 -2.72 10.99 19.69
C LYS A 203 -3.04 11.75 18.41
N VAL A 204 -3.49 11.04 17.40
CA VAL A 204 -3.94 11.65 16.14
C VAL A 204 -5.38 12.10 16.37
N PRO A 205 -5.72 13.37 16.10
CA PRO A 205 -7.10 13.81 16.16
C PRO A 205 -7.95 12.93 15.24
N PRO A 206 -9.24 12.75 15.54
CA PRO A 206 -10.14 12.04 14.63
C PRO A 206 -9.97 12.63 13.23
N MET A 207 -9.99 11.77 12.21
CA MET A 207 -9.82 12.22 10.84
C MET A 207 -10.76 13.40 10.58
N PRO A 208 -10.27 14.51 10.01
CA PRO A 208 -11.18 15.56 9.55
C PRO A 208 -12.21 14.93 8.62
N VAL A 209 -13.42 15.49 8.66
CA VAL A 209 -14.54 15.07 7.81
C VAL A 209 -14.00 14.80 6.40
N VAL A 210 -14.25 13.60 5.93
CA VAL A 210 -13.75 13.15 4.63
C VAL A 210 -14.53 13.96 3.60
N HIS A 211 -13.86 14.91 2.93
CA HIS A 211 -14.49 15.59 1.81
C HIS A 211 -14.71 14.55 0.69
N SER A 212 -15.97 14.24 0.43
CA SER A 212 -16.41 13.60 -0.81
C SER A 212 -16.40 14.66 -1.91
N ALA A 213 -16.04 14.28 -3.12
CA ALA A 213 -16.18 15.15 -4.27
C ALA A 213 -17.66 15.26 -4.63
N SER A 214 -18.08 16.45 -5.08
CA SER A 214 -19.41 16.65 -5.68
C SER A 214 -19.33 16.54 -7.21
N PRO A 215 -20.46 16.28 -7.91
CA PRO A 215 -20.52 16.41 -9.37
C PRO A 215 -20.01 17.76 -9.87
N ASP A 216 -20.34 18.86 -9.19
CA ASP A 216 -19.91 20.22 -9.53
C ASP A 216 -18.38 20.40 -9.49
N ASP A 217 -17.68 19.67 -8.62
CA ASP A 217 -16.22 19.70 -8.60
C ASP A 217 -15.63 19.10 -9.88
N ILE A 218 -16.30 18.09 -10.43
CA ILE A 218 -15.88 17.45 -11.67
C ILE A 218 -16.24 18.32 -12.88
N TYR A 219 -17.46 18.89 -12.94
CA TYR A 219 -17.84 19.84 -13.99
C TYR A 219 -16.86 21.01 -14.06
N ARG A 220 -16.56 21.64 -12.92
CA ARG A 220 -15.58 22.73 -12.84
C ARG A 220 -14.18 22.30 -13.29
N ALA A 221 -13.77 21.08 -12.98
CA ALA A 221 -12.50 20.56 -13.44
C ALA A 221 -12.46 20.37 -14.95
N ILE A 222 -13.56 19.92 -15.58
CA ILE A 222 -13.68 19.78 -17.04
C ILE A 222 -13.60 21.17 -17.69
N ASP A 223 -14.31 22.17 -17.17
CA ASP A 223 -14.27 23.54 -17.68
C ASP A 223 -12.86 24.18 -17.60
N ASN A 224 -12.08 23.77 -16.64
CA ASN A 224 -10.70 24.25 -16.46
C ASN A 224 -9.66 23.50 -17.30
N ILE A 225 -10.05 22.53 -18.13
CA ILE A 225 -9.12 21.82 -19.03
C ILE A 225 -8.45 22.80 -19.98
N ILE A 226 -9.24 23.73 -20.54
CA ILE A 226 -8.76 24.80 -21.39
C ILE A 226 -8.67 26.07 -20.57
N PRO A 227 -7.48 26.63 -20.37
CA PRO A 227 -7.35 27.87 -19.61
C PRO A 227 -8.03 29.03 -20.32
N LYS A 228 -8.84 29.81 -19.58
CA LYS A 228 -9.51 31.03 -20.08
C LYS A 228 -8.54 32.11 -20.57
N THR A 229 -7.26 32.02 -20.22
CA THR A 229 -6.21 32.94 -20.66
C THR A 229 -5.35 32.29 -21.73
N LYS A 230 -5.17 32.96 -22.86
CA LYS A 230 -4.47 32.51 -24.09
C LYS A 230 -2.96 32.19 -23.94
N ARG A 231 -2.42 31.92 -22.76
CA ARG A 231 -1.08 31.35 -22.64
C ARG A 231 -1.17 29.85 -22.90
N SER A 232 -0.69 29.48 -24.06
CA SER A 232 -0.73 28.17 -24.69
C SER A 232 -0.33 27.02 -23.75
N SER A 233 -1.29 26.39 -23.11
CA SER A 233 -1.06 24.99 -22.76
C SER A 233 -1.01 24.22 -24.09
N SER A 234 0.05 23.47 -24.34
CA SER A 234 0.11 22.67 -25.56
C SER A 234 -1.13 21.78 -25.64
N HIS A 235 -1.64 21.54 -26.86
CA HIS A 235 -2.78 20.64 -27.13
C HIS A 235 -2.61 19.28 -26.40
N ALA A 236 -1.41 18.70 -26.45
CA ALA A 236 -1.06 17.48 -25.71
C ALA A 236 -1.26 17.62 -24.19
N THR A 237 -1.03 18.80 -23.60
CA THR A 237 -1.29 19.04 -22.18
C THR A 237 -2.78 19.02 -21.85
N ALA A 238 -3.62 19.59 -22.72
CA ALA A 238 -5.07 19.58 -22.54
C ALA A 238 -5.64 18.16 -22.64
N LEU A 239 -5.20 17.36 -23.62
CA LEU A 239 -5.60 15.96 -23.75
C LEU A 239 -5.23 15.13 -22.50
N ARG A 240 -4.05 15.35 -21.92
CA ARG A 240 -3.64 14.70 -20.65
C ARG A 240 -4.48 15.12 -19.43
N LYS A 241 -5.06 16.31 -19.46
CA LYS A 241 -6.03 16.73 -18.44
C LYS A 241 -7.35 15.97 -18.60
N VAL A 242 -7.80 15.76 -19.84
CA VAL A 242 -8.97 14.91 -20.15
C VAL A 242 -8.73 13.48 -19.65
N GLU A 243 -7.55 12.90 -19.90
CA GLU A 243 -7.17 11.58 -19.35
C GLU A 243 -7.27 11.55 -17.82
N ALA A 244 -6.78 12.59 -17.14
CA ALA A 244 -6.84 12.66 -15.67
C ALA A 244 -8.29 12.65 -15.17
N VAL A 245 -9.21 13.41 -15.79
CA VAL A 245 -10.65 13.39 -15.46
C VAL A 245 -11.24 12.02 -15.74
N GLY A 246 -10.99 11.48 -16.92
CA GLY A 246 -11.51 10.17 -17.32
C GLY A 246 -11.06 9.04 -16.38
N PHE A 247 -9.79 9.03 -15.97
CA PHE A 247 -9.30 8.06 -14.98
C PHE A 247 -9.92 8.27 -13.59
N TRP A 248 -10.17 9.50 -13.19
CA TRP A 248 -10.87 9.76 -11.94
C TRP A 248 -12.29 9.18 -11.97
N LEU A 249 -13.04 9.47 -13.06
CA LEU A 249 -14.39 8.93 -13.27
C LEU A 249 -14.37 7.39 -13.34
N LEU A 250 -13.39 6.81 -14.02
CA LEU A 250 -13.25 5.36 -14.10
C LEU A 250 -12.97 4.73 -12.73
N MET A 251 -12.08 5.33 -11.94
CA MET A 251 -11.80 4.85 -10.58
C MET A 251 -13.06 4.91 -9.70
N PHE A 252 -13.86 5.98 -9.85
CA PHE A 252 -15.15 6.08 -9.17
C PHE A 252 -16.12 5.00 -9.68
N ALA A 253 -16.32 4.93 -10.98
CA ALA A 253 -17.24 3.99 -11.62
C ALA A 253 -16.87 2.52 -11.38
N MET A 254 -15.60 2.21 -11.22
CA MET A 254 -15.11 0.88 -10.82
C MET A 254 -15.07 0.71 -9.29
N ARG A 255 -16.08 1.23 -8.58
CA ARG A 255 -16.27 1.04 -7.13
C ARG A 255 -15.08 1.51 -6.30
N GLY A 256 -14.49 2.64 -6.67
CA GLY A 256 -13.38 3.23 -5.96
C GLY A 256 -12.09 2.40 -6.03
N PHE A 257 -11.75 1.89 -7.20
CA PHE A 257 -10.46 1.25 -7.46
C PHE A 257 -9.31 2.17 -7.08
N TYR A 258 -8.19 1.57 -6.69
CA TYR A 258 -6.93 2.30 -6.57
C TYR A 258 -6.26 2.45 -7.94
N GLN A 259 -5.31 3.35 -8.01
CA GLN A 259 -4.51 3.56 -9.23
C GLN A 259 -3.78 2.28 -9.65
N GLU A 260 -3.30 1.51 -8.68
CA GLU A 260 -2.66 0.22 -8.89
C GLU A 260 -3.65 -0.80 -9.51
N ASP A 261 -4.89 -0.83 -9.05
CA ASP A 261 -5.91 -1.74 -9.59
C ASP A 261 -6.21 -1.43 -11.08
N ILE A 262 -6.34 -0.13 -11.43
CA ILE A 262 -6.55 0.29 -12.84
C ILE A 262 -5.33 -0.01 -13.69
N HIS A 263 -4.13 0.22 -13.16
CA HIS A 263 -2.88 -0.02 -13.87
C HIS A 263 -2.67 -1.49 -14.22
N ASP A 264 -3.01 -2.36 -13.28
CA ASP A 264 -2.82 -3.80 -13.41
C ASP A 264 -4.00 -4.51 -14.08
N LEU A 265 -5.03 -3.75 -14.50
CA LEU A 265 -6.22 -4.30 -15.13
C LEU A 265 -5.88 -4.95 -16.48
N THR A 266 -6.26 -6.22 -16.63
CA THR A 266 -6.00 -7.02 -17.82
C THR A 266 -7.30 -7.44 -18.51
N SER A 267 -7.21 -7.85 -19.77
CA SER A 267 -8.35 -8.42 -20.51
C SER A 267 -8.88 -9.70 -19.86
N HIS A 268 -8.01 -10.45 -19.17
CA HIS A 268 -8.41 -11.63 -18.42
C HIS A 268 -9.27 -11.32 -17.21
N ASP A 269 -8.98 -10.20 -16.54
CA ASP A 269 -9.78 -9.79 -15.41
C ASP A 269 -11.19 -9.42 -15.84
N LEU A 270 -11.37 -8.99 -17.09
CA LEU A 270 -12.64 -8.51 -17.61
C LEU A 270 -13.45 -9.58 -18.36
N ASP A 271 -12.87 -10.74 -18.64
CA ASP A 271 -13.49 -11.75 -19.52
C ASP A 271 -14.16 -11.09 -20.77
N TYR A 272 -13.37 -10.24 -21.45
CA TYR A 272 -13.89 -9.20 -22.31
C TYR A 272 -13.73 -9.59 -23.78
N ASP A 273 -14.84 -9.66 -24.48
CA ASP A 273 -14.88 -9.91 -25.93
C ASP A 273 -14.92 -8.56 -26.68
N PHE A 274 -13.75 -8.04 -27.02
CA PHE A 274 -13.61 -6.75 -27.69
C PHE A 274 -14.25 -6.68 -29.08
N GLU A 275 -14.35 -7.77 -29.81
CA GLU A 275 -14.93 -7.77 -31.16
C GLU A 275 -16.44 -7.51 -31.12
N ARG A 276 -17.14 -8.06 -30.13
CA ARG A 276 -18.57 -7.81 -29.96
C ARG A 276 -18.93 -6.40 -29.56
N GLU A 277 -17.97 -5.66 -28.98
CA GLU A 277 -18.18 -4.30 -28.49
C GLU A 277 -18.34 -3.26 -29.56
N VAL A 278 -17.44 -3.27 -30.53
CA VAL A 278 -17.47 -2.32 -31.64
C VAL A 278 -18.82 -2.41 -32.37
N ASP A 279 -19.36 -3.61 -32.49
CA ASP A 279 -20.68 -3.85 -33.10
C ASP A 279 -21.83 -3.42 -32.20
N SER A 280 -21.73 -3.55 -30.85
CA SER A 280 -22.78 -3.11 -29.94
C SER A 280 -22.91 -1.58 -29.87
N ILE A 281 -21.78 -0.87 -29.89
CA ILE A 281 -21.78 0.60 -29.97
C ILE A 281 -22.39 1.09 -31.29
N LYS A 282 -22.17 0.37 -32.39
CA LYS A 282 -22.71 0.71 -33.71
C LYS A 282 -24.22 0.47 -33.83
N LYS A 283 -24.78 -0.53 -33.16
CA LYS A 283 -26.19 -0.96 -33.33
C LYS A 283 -27.18 -0.31 -32.36
N GLY A 284 -26.71 0.51 -31.40
CA GLY A 284 -27.55 1.04 -30.34
C GLY A 284 -27.93 -0.01 -29.29
N TYR A 285 -28.33 0.45 -28.12
CA TYR A 285 -28.66 -0.44 -27.01
C TYR A 285 -30.10 -0.96 -27.13
N GLU A 286 -30.26 -2.24 -27.45
CA GLU A 286 -31.50 -2.97 -27.17
C GLU A 286 -31.59 -3.26 -25.65
N ASP A 287 -32.80 -3.51 -25.11
CA ASP A 287 -33.04 -3.58 -23.65
C ASP A 287 -32.12 -4.58 -22.91
N GLU A 288 -31.76 -5.70 -23.50
CA GLU A 288 -30.80 -6.65 -22.90
C GLU A 288 -29.36 -6.11 -22.87
N LYS A 289 -29.03 -5.13 -23.70
CA LYS A 289 -27.71 -4.51 -23.80
C LYS A 289 -27.59 -3.26 -22.91
N ILE A 290 -28.73 -2.70 -22.46
CA ILE A 290 -28.76 -1.57 -21.52
C ILE A 290 -28.23 -1.97 -20.15
N ILE A 291 -28.38 -3.23 -19.76
CA ILE A 291 -28.04 -3.75 -18.43
C ILE A 291 -26.54 -4.12 -18.32
N GLY A 292 -25.83 -4.01 -19.40
CA GLY A 292 -24.50 -4.59 -19.52
C GLY A 292 -24.57 -6.07 -19.87
N ARG A 293 -23.56 -6.58 -20.52
CA ARG A 293 -23.46 -8.00 -20.79
C ARG A 293 -23.41 -8.75 -19.46
N LYS A 294 -23.89 -9.99 -19.42
CA LYS A 294 -23.86 -10.88 -18.23
C LYS A 294 -22.42 -11.21 -17.77
N GLN A 295 -21.45 -10.39 -18.09
CA GLN A 295 -20.06 -10.63 -17.75
C GLN A 295 -19.78 -10.18 -16.34
N VAL A 296 -19.48 -11.16 -15.51
CA VAL A 296 -19.07 -10.96 -14.14
C VAL A 296 -17.56 -10.77 -14.16
N TYR A 297 -17.15 -9.58 -13.92
CA TYR A 297 -15.76 -9.23 -13.71
C TYR A 297 -15.27 -9.77 -12.36
N MET A 298 -14.15 -10.46 -12.35
CA MET A 298 -13.49 -10.93 -11.15
C MET A 298 -12.08 -10.34 -11.06
N HIS A 299 -11.86 -9.42 -10.16
CA HIS A 299 -10.55 -8.84 -9.93
C HIS A 299 -10.08 -9.08 -8.50
N ARG A 300 -8.83 -9.47 -8.34
CA ARG A 300 -8.16 -9.50 -7.03
C ARG A 300 -7.50 -8.17 -6.79
N ARG A 301 -8.06 -7.39 -5.88
CA ARG A 301 -7.52 -6.07 -5.56
C ARG A 301 -6.09 -6.15 -5.05
N HIS A 302 -5.24 -5.27 -5.55
CA HIS A 302 -3.82 -5.19 -5.17
C HIS A 302 -3.62 -5.06 -3.64
N LYS A 303 -4.51 -4.36 -2.95
CA LYS A 303 -4.38 -4.06 -1.51
C LYS A 303 -5.10 -5.05 -0.59
N GLY A 304 -5.68 -6.10 -1.02
CA GLY A 304 -6.43 -6.99 -0.10
C GLY A 304 -6.49 -8.42 -0.58
N GLU A 305 -6.13 -8.66 -1.82
CA GLU A 305 -6.17 -9.98 -2.49
C GLU A 305 -7.57 -10.62 -2.49
N TYR A 306 -8.62 -9.84 -2.14
CA TYR A 306 -9.99 -10.33 -2.15
C TYR A 306 -10.56 -10.25 -3.57
N PRO A 307 -11.20 -11.31 -4.05
CA PRO A 307 -11.90 -11.29 -5.31
C PRO A 307 -13.09 -10.33 -5.24
N MET A 308 -13.27 -9.54 -6.28
CA MET A 308 -14.40 -8.64 -6.44
C MET A 308 -15.15 -9.01 -7.70
N PHE A 309 -16.45 -9.25 -7.57
CA PHE A 309 -17.33 -9.55 -8.69
C PHE A 309 -18.14 -8.31 -9.06
N MET A 310 -18.14 -7.95 -10.33
CA MET A 310 -18.82 -6.76 -10.82
C MET A 310 -19.46 -7.04 -12.17
N LEU A 311 -20.71 -6.63 -12.36
CA LEU A 311 -21.27 -6.56 -13.71
C LEU A 311 -20.64 -5.37 -14.43
N MET A 312 -20.30 -5.55 -15.70
CA MET A 312 -19.84 -4.47 -16.56
C MET A 312 -21.04 -3.61 -16.94
N LEU A 313 -21.19 -2.49 -16.26
CA LEU A 313 -22.24 -1.51 -16.54
C LEU A 313 -21.83 -0.65 -17.74
N PRO A 314 -22.81 -0.17 -18.56
CA PRO A 314 -22.52 0.66 -19.73
C PRO A 314 -21.62 1.87 -19.45
N PRO A 315 -21.78 2.62 -18.34
CA PRO A 315 -20.89 3.75 -18.04
C PRO A 315 -19.42 3.33 -17.88
N ILE A 316 -19.17 2.15 -17.33
CA ILE A 316 -17.80 1.63 -17.12
C ILE A 316 -17.19 1.22 -18.46
N GLU A 317 -17.96 0.47 -19.24
CA GLU A 317 -17.56 0.00 -20.57
C GLU A 317 -17.18 1.17 -21.47
N ASN A 318 -18.07 2.16 -21.59
CA ASN A 318 -17.83 3.34 -22.42
C ASN A 318 -16.62 4.18 -21.94
N LEU A 319 -16.43 4.30 -20.63
CA LEU A 319 -15.25 4.97 -20.07
C LEU A 319 -13.95 4.25 -20.40
N ILE A 320 -13.94 2.92 -20.33
CA ILE A 320 -12.77 2.13 -20.70
C ILE A 320 -12.41 2.35 -22.18
N LEU A 321 -13.39 2.21 -23.07
CA LEU A 321 -13.19 2.37 -24.50
C LEU A 321 -12.75 3.79 -24.87
N PHE A 322 -13.40 4.79 -24.28
CA PHE A 322 -13.05 6.20 -24.44
C PHE A 322 -11.59 6.47 -24.05
N LEU A 323 -11.20 6.01 -22.84
CA LEU A 323 -9.84 6.22 -22.34
C LEU A 323 -8.79 5.51 -23.17
N ARG A 324 -9.05 4.28 -23.62
CA ARG A 324 -8.15 3.55 -24.50
C ARG A 324 -7.90 4.32 -25.77
N LYS A 325 -8.96 4.80 -26.41
CA LYS A 325 -8.87 5.58 -27.64
C LYS A 325 -8.16 6.92 -27.43
N LEU A 326 -8.42 7.57 -26.29
CA LEU A 326 -7.75 8.82 -25.93
C LEU A 326 -6.24 8.61 -25.73
N ILE A 327 -5.85 7.54 -25.04
CA ILE A 327 -4.45 7.17 -24.81
C ILE A 327 -3.74 6.93 -26.15
N ALA A 328 -4.37 6.25 -27.11
CA ALA A 328 -3.80 6.01 -28.42
C ALA A 328 -3.46 7.32 -29.18
N ILE A 329 -4.24 8.39 -28.94
CA ILE A 329 -3.96 9.71 -29.53
C ILE A 329 -2.89 10.48 -28.76
N THR A 330 -2.92 10.39 -27.43
CA THR A 330 -2.03 11.18 -26.57
C THR A 330 -0.63 10.59 -26.42
N HIS A 331 -0.49 9.31 -26.73
CA HIS A 331 0.76 8.56 -26.68
C HIS A 331 1.10 7.95 -28.06
N PRO A 332 1.55 8.76 -29.02
CA PRO A 332 1.75 8.35 -30.42
C PRO A 332 2.86 7.31 -30.63
N HIS A 333 3.63 6.99 -29.61
CA HIS A 333 4.58 5.88 -29.61
C HIS A 333 3.92 4.53 -29.32
N ILE A 334 2.67 4.54 -28.84
CA ILE A 334 1.80 3.38 -28.82
C ILE A 334 1.10 3.41 -30.17
N SER A 335 1.52 2.58 -31.12
CA SER A 335 0.94 2.63 -32.47
C SER A 335 -0.55 2.28 -32.38
N PHE A 336 -1.35 2.95 -33.24
CA PHE A 336 -2.78 2.64 -33.33
C PHE A 336 -3.00 1.19 -33.78
N ASN A 337 -2.06 0.66 -34.57
CA ASN A 337 -2.05 -0.73 -35.01
C ASN A 337 -1.80 -1.69 -33.83
N ASP A 338 -0.92 -1.35 -32.91
CA ASP A 338 -0.70 -2.17 -31.70
C ASP A 338 -1.95 -2.21 -30.81
N PHE A 339 -2.76 -1.17 -30.84
CA PHE A 339 -4.02 -1.09 -30.10
C PHE A 339 -5.17 -1.82 -30.83
N GLU A 340 -5.23 -1.75 -32.15
CA GLU A 340 -6.17 -2.50 -32.98
C GLU A 340 -5.77 -3.98 -33.03
N ASP A 341 -4.47 -4.29 -33.03
CA ASP A 341 -3.96 -5.66 -32.96
C ASP A 341 -4.21 -6.32 -31.62
N LEU A 342 -4.22 -5.55 -30.51
CA LEU A 342 -4.71 -6.00 -29.20
C LEU A 342 -6.23 -6.29 -29.20
N LEU A 343 -6.97 -5.72 -30.13
CA LEU A 343 -8.41 -5.93 -30.34
C LEU A 343 -8.70 -7.13 -31.26
N ARG A 344 -7.68 -7.70 -31.90
CA ARG A 344 -7.81 -8.83 -32.84
C ARG A 344 -7.68 -10.17 -32.10
N SER A 345 -8.73 -10.89 -32.19
CA SER A 345 -8.96 -12.31 -31.93
C SER A 345 -8.32 -12.99 -30.69
N GLU A 346 -9.12 -13.83 -30.06
CA GLU A 346 -8.72 -14.79 -29.00
C GLU A 346 -7.47 -15.64 -29.38
N LYS A 347 -7.26 -15.92 -30.67
CA LYS A 347 -6.08 -16.64 -31.18
C LYS A 347 -4.79 -15.87 -31.06
N ASP A 348 -4.82 -14.54 -31.22
CA ASP A 348 -3.64 -13.69 -31.07
C ASP A 348 -3.31 -13.45 -29.61
N LEU A 349 -4.31 -13.37 -28.73
CA LEU A 349 -4.14 -13.37 -27.28
C LEU A 349 -3.48 -14.65 -26.76
N ILE A 350 -3.82 -15.81 -27.33
CA ILE A 350 -3.17 -17.09 -26.99
C ILE A 350 -1.70 -17.10 -27.41
N LYS A 351 -1.39 -16.62 -28.62
CA LYS A 351 0.00 -16.52 -29.10
C LYS A 351 0.86 -15.53 -28.31
N LEU A 352 0.27 -14.44 -27.81
CA LEU A 352 0.93 -13.47 -26.94
C LEU A 352 1.19 -14.06 -25.55
N LYS A 353 0.28 -14.89 -25.02
CA LYS A 353 0.49 -15.64 -23.78
C LYS A 353 1.67 -16.60 -23.84
N GLU A 354 1.87 -17.28 -24.96
CA GLU A 354 2.96 -18.24 -25.16
C GLU A 354 4.35 -17.57 -25.20
N LYS A 355 4.40 -16.23 -25.39
CA LYS A 355 5.64 -15.45 -25.47
C LYS A 355 6.03 -14.73 -24.18
N ASP A 356 5.37 -14.97 -23.05
CA ASP A 356 5.57 -14.22 -21.78
C ASP A 356 5.38 -12.69 -21.90
N GLU A 357 4.74 -12.20 -22.95
CA GLU A 357 4.47 -10.78 -23.19
C GLU A 357 3.21 -10.33 -22.42
N VAL A 358 3.19 -10.58 -21.12
CA VAL A 358 2.06 -10.31 -20.20
C VAL A 358 1.63 -8.84 -20.20
N ASP A 359 2.53 -7.94 -20.55
CA ASP A 359 2.26 -6.49 -20.57
C ASP A 359 1.30 -6.07 -21.69
N PHE A 360 1.20 -6.81 -22.77
CA PHE A 360 0.27 -6.54 -23.87
C PHE A 360 -1.20 -6.82 -23.54
N LEU A 361 -1.46 -7.57 -22.49
CA LEU A 361 -2.81 -7.88 -22.01
C LEU A 361 -3.40 -6.77 -21.13
N LYS A 362 -2.63 -5.77 -20.76
CA LYS A 362 -3.12 -4.66 -19.93
C LYS A 362 -4.05 -3.75 -20.74
N ILE A 363 -5.24 -3.50 -20.20
CA ILE A 363 -6.31 -2.76 -20.87
C ILE A 363 -5.85 -1.36 -21.29
N PHE A 364 -5.03 -0.69 -20.50
CA PHE A 364 -4.62 0.68 -20.79
C PHE A 364 -3.20 0.81 -21.35
N ALA A 365 -2.47 -0.27 -21.55
CA ALA A 365 -1.11 -0.28 -22.14
C ALA A 365 -0.16 0.86 -21.67
N ILE A 366 -0.46 1.48 -20.53
CA ILE A 366 0.25 2.66 -20.01
C ILE A 366 1.71 2.34 -19.64
N THR A 367 2.03 1.05 -19.59
CA THR A 367 3.30 0.52 -19.09
C THR A 367 4.28 0.09 -20.14
N ASN A 368 3.97 0.19 -21.39
CA ASN A 368 4.71 -0.50 -22.43
C ASN A 368 6.10 0.04 -22.75
N LEU A 369 6.80 0.63 -21.80
CA LEU A 369 8.08 1.30 -22.06
C LEU A 369 9.23 0.82 -21.19
N GLY A 370 9.19 -0.42 -20.74
CA GLY A 370 10.39 -1.14 -20.26
C GLY A 370 11.08 -0.60 -19.00
N SER A 371 10.44 0.28 -18.22
CA SER A 371 11.00 0.80 -16.96
C SER A 371 10.10 0.49 -15.77
N PRO A 372 10.61 -0.16 -14.71
CA PRO A 372 9.84 -0.47 -13.52
C PRO A 372 9.31 0.77 -12.77
N ASN A 373 9.80 1.96 -13.10
CA ASN A 373 9.39 3.23 -12.49
C ASN A 373 8.30 3.98 -13.28
N LEU A 374 7.80 3.44 -14.39
CA LEU A 374 6.83 4.13 -15.26
C LEU A 374 5.48 4.36 -14.59
N PHE A 375 5.02 3.42 -13.79
CA PHE A 375 3.79 3.58 -13.00
C PHE A 375 3.81 4.88 -12.19
N ASP A 376 4.80 5.07 -11.34
CA ASP A 376 4.91 6.25 -10.47
C ASP A 376 5.02 7.54 -11.29
N ASN A 377 5.71 7.53 -12.42
CA ASN A 377 5.89 8.69 -13.29
C ASN A 377 4.60 9.08 -14.01
N THR A 378 3.89 8.12 -14.58
CA THR A 378 2.63 8.35 -15.28
C THR A 378 1.55 8.86 -14.34
N TRP A 379 1.36 8.19 -13.20
CA TRP A 379 0.39 8.63 -12.21
C TRP A 379 0.78 9.94 -11.51
N ARG A 380 2.08 10.23 -11.38
CA ARG A 380 2.55 11.54 -10.92
C ARG A 380 2.18 12.64 -11.90
N LEU A 381 2.28 12.36 -13.21
CA LEU A 381 1.85 13.30 -14.24
C LEU A 381 0.34 13.53 -14.18
N PHE A 382 -0.48 12.50 -14.12
CA PHE A 382 -1.93 12.63 -13.97
C PHE A 382 -2.30 13.40 -12.71
N ARG A 383 -1.69 13.13 -11.57
CA ARG A 383 -1.89 13.89 -10.33
C ARG A 383 -1.51 15.37 -10.48
N LYS A 384 -0.45 15.68 -11.21
CA LYS A 384 -0.07 17.06 -11.52
C LYS A 384 -1.13 17.73 -12.39
N LYS A 385 -1.59 17.06 -13.46
CA LYS A 385 -2.63 17.59 -14.36
C LYS A 385 -3.98 17.74 -13.67
N ALA A 386 -4.37 16.80 -12.84
CA ALA A 386 -5.55 16.89 -11.99
C ALA A 386 -5.50 18.13 -11.08
N LYS A 387 -4.37 18.38 -10.43
CA LYS A 387 -4.20 19.56 -9.58
C LYS A 387 -4.29 20.88 -10.36
N GLU A 388 -3.77 20.93 -11.59
CA GLU A 388 -3.81 22.13 -12.46
C GLU A 388 -5.23 22.57 -12.80
N ILE A 389 -6.20 21.64 -12.87
CA ILE A 389 -7.60 21.90 -13.19
C ILE A 389 -8.53 21.92 -11.97
N GLY A 390 -8.00 21.71 -10.77
CA GLY A 390 -8.80 21.64 -9.56
C GLY A 390 -9.57 20.33 -9.38
N LEU A 391 -9.21 19.27 -10.13
CA LEU A 391 -9.83 17.96 -9.97
C LEU A 391 -9.54 17.40 -8.56
N PRO A 392 -10.55 16.80 -7.88
CA PRO A 392 -10.35 16.11 -6.62
C PRO A 392 -9.25 15.05 -6.72
N LYS A 393 -8.57 14.77 -5.60
CA LYS A 393 -7.50 13.77 -5.61
C LYS A 393 -8.05 12.40 -6.00
N PHE A 394 -7.27 11.59 -6.69
CA PHE A 394 -7.68 10.24 -7.09
C PHE A 394 -8.16 9.36 -5.93
N LYS A 395 -7.58 9.54 -4.73
CA LYS A 395 -8.08 8.87 -3.51
C LYS A 395 -9.51 9.27 -3.14
N GLU A 396 -9.95 10.45 -3.52
CA GLU A 396 -11.27 10.97 -3.21
C GLU A 396 -12.35 10.26 -4.01
N ALA A 397 -12.07 9.75 -5.22
CA ALA A 397 -12.98 8.91 -5.98
C ALA A 397 -13.53 7.74 -5.14
N ARG A 398 -12.63 7.03 -4.40
CA ARG A 398 -13.04 5.95 -3.50
C ARG A 398 -13.84 6.43 -2.30
N LYS A 399 -13.48 7.58 -1.75
CA LYS A 399 -14.20 8.16 -0.61
C LYS A 399 -15.59 8.63 -1.02
N THR A 400 -15.68 9.28 -2.18
CA THR A 400 -16.95 9.72 -2.77
C THR A 400 -17.87 8.54 -3.03
N PHE A 401 -17.35 7.45 -3.61
CA PHE A 401 -18.13 6.23 -3.80
C PHE A 401 -18.71 5.69 -2.48
N MET A 402 -17.89 5.69 -1.42
CA MET A 402 -18.34 5.25 -0.09
C MET A 402 -19.40 6.19 0.50
N SER A 403 -19.16 7.51 0.46
CA SER A 403 -20.12 8.49 0.99
C SER A 403 -21.49 8.39 0.32
N ILE A 404 -21.50 8.30 -1.01
CA ILE A 404 -22.76 8.14 -1.74
C ILE A 404 -23.42 6.80 -1.43
N SER A 405 -22.64 5.72 -1.31
CA SER A 405 -23.17 4.43 -0.88
C SER A 405 -23.87 4.51 0.47
N ASP A 406 -23.32 5.28 1.40
CA ASP A 406 -23.94 5.52 2.72
C ASP A 406 -25.17 6.44 2.60
N GLU A 407 -25.10 7.50 1.80
CA GLU A 407 -26.19 8.47 1.57
C GLU A 407 -27.44 7.82 0.96
N ILE A 408 -27.27 6.90 0.00
CA ILE A 408 -28.39 6.15 -0.59
C ILE A 408 -28.88 4.97 0.28
N GLY A 409 -28.32 4.83 1.50
CA GLY A 409 -28.73 3.79 2.44
C GLY A 409 -28.31 2.37 2.05
N THR A 410 -27.21 2.21 1.30
CA THR A 410 -26.67 0.87 1.02
C THR A 410 -26.27 0.19 2.34
N PRO A 411 -26.74 -1.03 2.62
CA PRO A 411 -26.35 -1.74 3.84
C PRO A 411 -24.82 -1.88 3.94
N ASP A 412 -24.24 -1.66 5.12
CA ASP A 412 -22.77 -1.63 5.34
C ASP A 412 -22.07 -2.88 4.77
N SER A 413 -22.71 -4.04 4.89
CA SER A 413 -22.20 -5.29 4.31
C SER A 413 -22.06 -5.24 2.79
N TYR A 414 -23.03 -4.64 2.08
CA TYR A 414 -22.96 -4.46 0.63
C TYR A 414 -21.99 -3.36 0.24
N SER A 415 -21.94 -2.25 0.98
CA SER A 415 -20.97 -1.18 0.77
C SER A 415 -19.53 -1.71 0.85
N ARG A 416 -19.22 -2.53 1.86
CA ARG A 416 -17.91 -3.18 1.98
C ARG A 416 -17.64 -4.17 0.86
N ALA A 417 -18.63 -4.97 0.48
CA ALA A 417 -18.52 -5.93 -0.62
C ALA A 417 -18.27 -5.20 -1.96
N LEU A 418 -19.03 -4.14 -2.24
CA LEU A 418 -18.81 -3.29 -3.41
C LEU A 418 -17.38 -2.76 -3.47
N MET A 419 -16.83 -2.40 -2.34
CA MET A 419 -15.48 -1.87 -2.21
C MET A 419 -14.39 -2.93 -2.17
N GLY A 420 -14.73 -4.23 -2.25
CA GLY A 420 -13.76 -5.33 -2.10
C GLY A 420 -13.03 -5.28 -0.75
N GLN A 421 -13.74 -4.89 0.32
CA GLN A 421 -13.20 -4.90 1.68
C GLN A 421 -13.57 -6.20 2.37
N ASN A 422 -12.66 -6.70 3.21
CA ASN A 422 -12.93 -7.87 4.03
C ASN A 422 -13.92 -7.50 5.14
N ASP A 423 -15.06 -8.16 5.15
CA ASP A 423 -15.97 -8.16 6.29
C ASP A 423 -16.01 -9.58 6.86
N PRO A 424 -15.55 -9.79 8.10
CA PRO A 424 -15.58 -11.11 8.72
C PRO A 424 -16.99 -11.68 8.85
N THR A 425 -18.03 -10.83 8.86
CA THR A 425 -19.42 -11.26 8.89
C THR A 425 -19.91 -11.76 7.53
N ILE A 426 -19.34 -11.25 6.43
CA ILE A 426 -19.67 -11.62 5.06
C ILE A 426 -18.75 -12.75 4.55
N SER A 427 -17.65 -13.04 5.23
CA SER A 427 -16.74 -14.12 4.77
C SER A 427 -17.45 -15.46 4.55
N LYS A 428 -18.56 -15.72 5.26
CA LYS A 428 -19.46 -16.84 4.99
C LYS A 428 -20.18 -16.74 3.64
N TYR A 429 -20.45 -15.52 3.17
CA TYR A 429 -21.13 -15.24 1.91
C TYR A 429 -20.16 -15.11 0.73
N TYR A 430 -18.89 -14.77 0.98
CA TYR A 430 -17.88 -14.64 -0.08
C TYR A 430 -17.58 -15.94 -0.83
N LYS A 431 -17.81 -17.10 -0.21
CA LYS A 431 -17.73 -18.38 -0.92
C LYS A 431 -18.78 -18.51 -2.03
N ASP A 432 -19.83 -17.69 -2.00
CA ASP A 432 -20.98 -17.75 -2.89
C ASP A 432 -21.26 -16.44 -3.66
N MET A 433 -20.29 -15.50 -3.70
CA MET A 433 -20.44 -14.22 -4.40
C MET A 433 -20.71 -14.34 -5.90
N SER A 434 -20.42 -15.49 -6.48
CA SER A 434 -20.78 -15.83 -7.87
C SER A 434 -22.29 -16.14 -8.05
N ARG A 435 -23.07 -16.21 -6.96
CA ARG A 435 -24.52 -16.46 -7.08
C ARG A 435 -25.19 -15.29 -7.77
N PRO A 436 -25.99 -15.55 -8.82
CA PRO A 436 -26.64 -14.49 -9.62
C PRO A 436 -27.42 -13.47 -8.78
N LYS A 437 -28.08 -13.92 -7.70
CA LYS A 437 -28.84 -13.09 -6.79
C LYS A 437 -27.97 -12.04 -6.05
N ILE A 438 -26.78 -12.43 -5.59
CA ILE A 438 -25.86 -11.53 -4.89
C ILE A 438 -25.23 -10.55 -5.88
N VAL A 439 -24.80 -11.06 -7.04
CA VAL A 439 -24.25 -10.21 -8.11
C VAL A 439 -25.27 -9.19 -8.56
N GLY A 440 -26.55 -9.56 -8.70
CA GLY A 440 -27.64 -8.66 -9.04
C GLY A 440 -27.84 -7.55 -7.98
N LYS A 441 -27.85 -7.89 -6.69
CA LYS A 441 -27.96 -6.92 -5.60
C LYS A 441 -26.79 -5.93 -5.60
N LEU A 442 -25.57 -6.42 -5.75
CA LEU A 442 -24.37 -5.57 -5.82
C LEU A 442 -24.40 -4.66 -7.04
N ALA A 443 -24.82 -5.18 -8.19
CA ALA A 443 -24.93 -4.40 -9.42
C ALA A 443 -26.00 -3.30 -9.29
N TYR A 444 -27.10 -3.60 -8.62
CA TYR A 444 -28.15 -2.65 -8.31
C TYR A 444 -27.63 -1.45 -7.50
N TYR A 445 -27.06 -1.70 -6.32
CA TYR A 445 -26.50 -0.62 -5.50
C TYR A 445 -25.38 0.13 -6.24
N HIS A 446 -24.59 -0.59 -7.03
CA HIS A 446 -23.55 0.02 -7.84
C HIS A 446 -24.13 1.03 -8.84
N LEU A 447 -25.15 0.63 -9.60
CA LEU A 447 -25.80 1.53 -10.55
C LEU A 447 -26.43 2.74 -9.83
N ALA A 448 -27.12 2.52 -8.71
CA ALA A 448 -27.72 3.60 -7.93
C ALA A 448 -26.65 4.64 -7.51
N ILE A 449 -25.47 4.20 -7.06
CA ILE A 449 -24.36 5.08 -6.72
C ILE A 449 -23.87 5.87 -7.94
N LEU A 450 -23.77 5.22 -9.12
CA LEU A 450 -23.35 5.91 -10.34
C LEU A 450 -24.35 6.97 -10.80
N LEU A 451 -25.64 6.68 -10.66
CA LEU A 451 -26.72 7.62 -11.03
C LEU A 451 -26.80 8.79 -10.04
N GLU A 452 -26.68 8.53 -8.75
CA GLU A 452 -26.68 9.58 -7.71
C GLU A 452 -25.51 10.55 -7.89
N PHE A 453 -24.35 10.08 -8.32
CA PHE A 453 -23.19 10.93 -8.64
C PHE A 453 -23.26 11.56 -10.02
N ASP A 454 -24.33 11.41 -10.75
CA ASP A 454 -24.49 11.97 -12.11
C ASP A 454 -23.40 11.51 -13.11
N THR A 455 -22.88 10.30 -12.91
CA THR A 455 -21.71 9.79 -13.65
C THR A 455 -21.88 9.79 -15.16
N ILE A 456 -23.11 9.53 -15.64
CA ILE A 456 -23.44 9.50 -17.08
C ILE A 456 -23.32 10.88 -17.69
N ASN A 457 -23.94 11.89 -17.08
CA ASN A 457 -23.90 13.25 -17.60
C ASN A 457 -22.49 13.84 -17.47
N LEU A 458 -21.77 13.58 -16.38
CA LEU A 458 -20.37 13.96 -16.25
C LEU A 458 -19.49 13.37 -17.36
N PHE A 459 -19.70 12.10 -17.68
CA PHE A 459 -18.97 11.46 -18.75
C PHE A 459 -19.33 12.04 -20.13
N ASN A 460 -20.62 12.21 -20.40
CA ASN A 460 -21.08 12.82 -21.64
C ASN A 460 -20.55 14.25 -21.80
N TYR A 461 -20.55 15.03 -20.72
CA TYR A 461 -19.98 16.38 -20.72
C TYR A 461 -18.48 16.39 -21.02
N LEU A 462 -17.73 15.43 -20.47
CA LEU A 462 -16.31 15.26 -20.79
C LEU A 462 -16.07 14.93 -22.27
N VAL A 463 -16.91 14.04 -22.84
CA VAL A 463 -16.85 13.67 -24.27
C VAL A 463 -17.16 14.88 -25.14
N ASP A 464 -18.21 15.63 -24.82
CA ASP A 464 -18.60 16.82 -25.58
C ASP A 464 -17.50 17.89 -25.52
N HIS A 465 -16.98 18.19 -24.32
CA HIS A 465 -15.90 19.15 -24.14
C HIS A 465 -14.65 18.76 -24.97
N LEU A 466 -14.31 17.47 -25.01
CA LEU A 466 -13.22 16.96 -25.84
C LEU A 466 -13.50 17.13 -27.33
N CYS A 467 -14.69 16.75 -27.79
CA CYS A 467 -15.09 16.81 -29.22
C CYS A 467 -15.15 18.24 -29.75
N GLU A 468 -15.72 19.15 -28.97
CA GLU A 468 -15.92 20.54 -29.38
C GLU A 468 -14.64 21.38 -29.36
N ASN A 469 -13.75 21.09 -28.42
CA ASN A 469 -12.66 22.02 -28.12
C ASN A 469 -11.26 21.48 -28.43
N LEU A 470 -11.08 20.17 -28.49
CA LEU A 470 -9.74 19.58 -28.52
C LEU A 470 -9.48 18.59 -29.66
N LEU A 471 -10.50 18.04 -30.29
CA LEU A 471 -10.29 17.06 -31.33
C LEU A 471 -10.25 17.68 -32.72
N ALA A 472 -9.38 17.13 -33.58
CA ALA A 472 -9.48 17.38 -35.00
C ALA A 472 -10.79 16.78 -35.58
N PRO A 473 -11.44 17.41 -36.58
CA PRO A 473 -12.74 16.97 -37.10
C PRO A 473 -12.82 15.50 -37.46
N LYS A 474 -11.72 14.91 -37.94
CA LYS A 474 -11.64 13.49 -38.33
C LYS A 474 -11.85 12.53 -37.15
N HIS A 475 -11.59 12.97 -35.91
CA HIS A 475 -11.74 12.16 -34.71
C HIS A 475 -13.06 12.37 -33.96
N VAL A 476 -13.75 13.51 -34.19
CA VAL A 476 -14.97 13.89 -33.47
C VAL A 476 -16.02 12.80 -33.53
N LYS A 477 -16.38 12.33 -34.74
CA LYS A 477 -17.39 11.28 -34.93
C LYS A 477 -17.07 10.03 -34.15
N SER A 478 -15.82 9.62 -34.10
CA SER A 478 -15.40 8.40 -33.45
C SER A 478 -15.38 8.49 -31.91
N PHE A 479 -15.26 9.70 -31.34
CA PHE A 479 -15.34 9.93 -29.91
C PHE A 479 -16.77 10.20 -29.44
N SER A 480 -17.59 10.93 -30.23
CA SER A 480 -19.00 11.17 -29.90
C SER A 480 -19.83 9.88 -29.79
N MET A 481 -19.38 8.80 -30.44
CA MET A 481 -19.99 7.47 -30.31
C MET A 481 -19.90 6.88 -28.90
N HIS A 482 -18.97 7.36 -28.07
CA HIS A 482 -18.84 6.88 -26.67
C HIS A 482 -19.85 7.52 -25.71
N ARG A 483 -20.61 8.54 -26.18
CA ARG A 483 -21.68 9.11 -25.34
C ARG A 483 -22.71 8.05 -24.99
N ILE A 484 -23.18 8.13 -23.76
CA ILE A 484 -24.25 7.27 -23.27
C ILE A 484 -25.57 7.97 -23.52
N ASN A 485 -26.24 7.62 -24.61
CA ASN A 485 -27.50 8.22 -25.03
C ASN A 485 -28.72 7.46 -24.47
N ILE A 486 -28.57 6.90 -23.28
CA ILE A 486 -29.67 6.22 -22.58
C ILE A 486 -30.18 7.17 -21.50
N PRO A 487 -31.49 7.54 -21.51
CA PRO A 487 -32.08 8.28 -20.42
C PRO A 487 -31.88 7.54 -19.08
N GLN A 488 -31.55 8.28 -18.04
CA GLN A 488 -31.24 7.68 -16.73
C GLN A 488 -32.42 6.88 -16.17
N ASP A 489 -33.64 7.41 -16.30
CA ASP A 489 -34.88 6.74 -15.95
C ASP A 489 -35.08 5.41 -16.70
N ARG A 490 -34.82 5.37 -18.00
CA ARG A 490 -34.88 4.14 -18.79
C ARG A 490 -33.81 3.12 -18.39
N LEU A 491 -32.58 3.56 -18.12
CA LEU A 491 -31.53 2.71 -17.60
C LEU A 491 -31.93 2.11 -16.25
N TYR A 492 -32.53 2.93 -15.40
CA TYR A 492 -33.01 2.54 -14.09
C TYR A 492 -34.15 1.53 -14.17
N GLU A 493 -35.16 1.77 -15.02
CA GLU A 493 -36.28 0.84 -15.24
C GLU A 493 -35.81 -0.50 -15.84
N ALA A 494 -34.95 -0.47 -16.86
CA ALA A 494 -34.40 -1.67 -17.45
C ALA A 494 -33.65 -2.52 -16.39
N PHE A 495 -32.92 -1.85 -15.53
CA PHE A 495 -32.19 -2.50 -14.45
C PHE A 495 -33.14 -3.04 -13.36
N LYS A 496 -34.17 -2.28 -13.00
CA LYS A 496 -35.24 -2.72 -12.08
C LYS A 496 -35.94 -3.97 -12.59
N ASN A 497 -36.32 -3.99 -13.85
CA ASN A 497 -37.00 -5.14 -14.47
C ASN A 497 -36.12 -6.39 -14.56
N HIS A 498 -34.83 -6.23 -14.84
CA HIS A 498 -33.89 -7.34 -14.88
C HIS A 498 -33.57 -7.86 -13.48
N THR A 499 -33.30 -6.97 -12.53
CA THR A 499 -32.93 -7.30 -11.17
C THR A 499 -34.12 -7.73 -10.32
N SER A 500 -35.36 -7.35 -10.67
CA SER A 500 -36.57 -7.82 -9.98
C SER A 500 -36.70 -9.34 -9.96
N LYS A 501 -36.18 -10.01 -10.98
CA LYS A 501 -36.07 -11.48 -11.04
C LYS A 501 -34.98 -12.05 -10.12
N LEU A 502 -34.03 -11.22 -9.69
CA LEU A 502 -32.87 -11.59 -8.91
C LEU A 502 -32.91 -11.06 -7.47
N LEU A 503 -33.73 -10.04 -7.20
CA LEU A 503 -33.86 -9.35 -5.92
C LEU A 503 -35.07 -9.84 -5.13
N ASP A 504 -35.00 -9.76 -3.80
CA ASP A 504 -36.16 -9.95 -2.94
C ASP A 504 -37.07 -8.71 -3.00
N LYS A 505 -38.40 -8.89 -2.82
CA LYS A 505 -39.39 -7.79 -2.84
C LYS A 505 -39.03 -6.61 -1.92
N LYS A 506 -38.25 -6.85 -0.88
CA LYS A 506 -37.79 -5.85 0.09
C LYS A 506 -36.76 -4.89 -0.49
N ASP A 507 -35.92 -5.40 -1.40
CA ASP A 507 -34.86 -4.62 -2.04
C ASP A 507 -35.40 -3.78 -3.21
N ILE A 508 -36.54 -4.19 -3.79
CA ILE A 508 -37.21 -3.46 -4.87
C ILE A 508 -37.81 -2.15 -4.35
N LYS A 509 -38.28 -2.12 -3.09
CA LYS A 509 -38.83 -0.88 -2.46
C LYS A 509 -37.80 0.22 -2.27
N LEU A 510 -36.50 -0.11 -2.19
CA LEU A 510 -35.42 0.89 -2.13
C LEU A 510 -35.15 1.56 -3.49
N LEU A 511 -35.71 1.01 -4.57
CA LEU A 511 -35.67 1.57 -5.93
C LEU A 511 -36.79 2.57 -6.23
N GLU A 512 -37.77 2.71 -5.35
CA GLU A 512 -38.98 3.54 -5.55
C GLU A 512 -38.84 4.93 -4.94
N ILE A 513 -37.61 5.39 -4.65
CA ILE A 513 -37.31 6.74 -4.15
C ILE A 513 -37.17 7.72 -5.32
#